data_fb3c3b6e6c0b246991d42df2ffe4383f
#
_entry.id   fb3c3b6e6c0b246991d42df2ffe4383f
#
_cell.length_a   1.000
_cell.length_b   1.000
_cell.length_c   1.000
_cell.angle_alpha   90.00
_cell.angle_beta   90.00
_cell.angle_gamma   90.00
#
_symmetry.space_group_name_H-M   'P 1'
#
loop_
_entity.id
_entity.type
_entity.pdbx_description
1 polymer ?
#
loop_
_entity_poly.entity_id
_entity_poly.type
_entity_poly.pdbx_seq_one_letter_code
_entity_poly.pdbx_strand_id
1 'polypeptide(L)'
;MESKKDFGKLLRKYRLESNYTQEEVSELTGLAPRYISQLERGLTLGSIDTLIKLCNAYKITPNHLLGGFLDVPEQSTTYNSIAGYNKLNSYNKKIIDELIKVLLSNQ
;
A
#
# COMPACT_ATOMS: atom_id res chain seq x y z
N MET A 1 7.38 2.10 17.30
CA MET A 1 7.33 1.45 15.99
C MET A 1 7.93 2.35 14.94
N GLU A 2 8.89 1.85 14.21
CA GLU A 2 9.48 2.63 13.14
C GLU A 2 8.74 2.35 11.84
N SER A 3 7.72 3.13 11.59
CA SER A 3 6.81 2.91 10.47
C SER A 3 7.50 2.75 9.12
N LYS A 4 8.54 3.56 8.84
CA LYS A 4 9.24 3.47 7.57
C LYS A 4 9.94 2.12 7.37
N LYS A 5 10.63 1.63 8.41
CA LYS A 5 11.32 0.36 8.33
C LYS A 5 10.36 -0.81 8.27
N ASP A 6 9.30 -0.75 9.06
CA ASP A 6 8.31 -1.81 9.07
C ASP A 6 7.58 -1.88 7.73
N PHE A 7 7.25 -0.71 7.17
CA PHE A 7 6.62 -0.63 5.86
C PHE A 7 7.54 -1.19 4.77
N GLY A 8 8.83 -0.83 4.83
CA GLY A 8 9.81 -1.34 3.88
C GLY A 8 9.95 -2.86 3.94
N LYS A 9 9.98 -3.42 5.15
CA LYS A 9 10.03 -4.89 5.31
C LYS A 9 8.80 -5.56 4.72
N LEU A 10 7.66 -4.95 4.89
CA LEU A 10 6.41 -5.47 4.34
C LEU A 10 6.42 -5.43 2.82
N LEU A 11 6.88 -4.34 2.22
CA LEU A 11 7.03 -4.26 0.76
C LEU A 11 7.94 -5.34 0.24
N ARG A 12 9.08 -5.56 0.91
CA ARG A 12 10.00 -6.60 0.52
C ARG A 12 9.36 -7.98 0.63
N LYS A 13 8.59 -8.21 1.68
CA LYS A 13 7.88 -9.48 1.87
C LYS A 13 6.96 -9.76 0.68
N TYR A 14 6.16 -8.80 0.28
CA TYR A 14 5.25 -8.99 -0.85
C TYR A 14 6.00 -9.19 -2.16
N ARG A 15 7.11 -8.47 -2.33
CA ARG A 15 7.94 -8.68 -3.52
C ARG A 15 8.46 -10.10 -3.59
N LEU A 16 9.02 -10.60 -2.48
CA LEU A 16 9.57 -11.95 -2.44
C LEU A 16 8.48 -13.01 -2.60
N GLU A 17 7.32 -12.79 -2.02
CA GLU A 17 6.19 -13.71 -2.20
C GLU A 17 5.69 -13.73 -3.62
N SER A 18 5.87 -12.64 -4.34
CA SER A 18 5.52 -12.55 -5.76
C SER A 18 6.62 -13.09 -6.68
N ASN A 19 7.74 -13.51 -6.10
CA ASN A 19 8.90 -14.01 -6.84
C ASN A 19 9.50 -12.98 -7.81
N TYR A 20 9.47 -11.71 -7.42
CA TYR A 20 10.05 -10.65 -8.23
C TYR A 20 11.38 -10.18 -7.65
N THR A 21 12.30 -9.84 -8.57
CA THR A 21 13.47 -9.05 -8.21
C THR A 21 13.08 -7.58 -8.17
N GLN A 22 13.93 -6.75 -7.56
CA GLN A 22 13.69 -5.30 -7.57
C GLN A 22 13.66 -4.77 -9.02
N GLU A 23 14.47 -5.34 -9.89
CA GLU A 23 14.50 -4.92 -11.29
C GLU A 23 13.19 -5.26 -12.00
N GLU A 24 12.64 -6.43 -11.74
CA GLU A 24 11.35 -6.82 -12.30
C GLU A 24 10.23 -5.90 -11.83
N VAL A 25 10.24 -5.53 -10.56
CA VAL A 25 9.25 -4.58 -10.04
C VAL A 25 9.44 -3.22 -10.70
N SER A 26 10.69 -2.82 -10.93
CA SER A 26 10.97 -1.58 -11.65
C SER A 26 10.32 -1.58 -13.03
N GLU A 27 10.45 -2.68 -13.76
CA GLU A 27 9.85 -2.80 -15.08
C GLU A 27 8.33 -2.75 -15.03
N LEU A 28 7.72 -3.41 -14.05
CA LEU A 28 6.27 -3.45 -13.90
C LEU A 28 5.68 -2.11 -13.51
N THR A 29 6.39 -1.34 -12.70
CA THR A 29 5.84 -0.12 -12.09
C THR A 29 6.33 1.16 -12.73
N GLY A 30 7.44 1.10 -13.44
CA GLY A 30 8.11 2.30 -13.93
C GLY A 30 8.91 3.03 -12.86
N LEU A 31 8.98 2.49 -11.65
CA LEU A 31 9.78 3.07 -10.57
C LEU A 31 11.24 2.65 -10.74
N ALA A 32 12.17 3.57 -10.43
CA ALA A 32 13.59 3.26 -10.53
C ALA A 32 13.98 2.17 -9.52
N PRO A 33 14.88 1.25 -9.87
CA PRO A 33 15.31 0.20 -8.93
C PRO A 33 15.88 0.77 -7.65
N ARG A 34 16.62 1.87 -7.74
CA ARG A 34 17.17 2.54 -6.57
C ARG A 34 16.08 3.03 -5.63
N TYR A 35 14.99 3.54 -6.19
CA TYR A 35 13.86 4.02 -5.40
C TYR A 35 13.17 2.86 -4.69
N ILE A 36 12.99 1.73 -5.39
CA ILE A 36 12.43 0.53 -4.79
C ILE A 36 13.30 0.06 -3.63
N SER A 37 14.62 0.06 -3.82
CA SER A 37 15.55 -0.29 -2.76
C SER A 37 15.42 0.65 -1.56
N GLN A 38 15.28 1.94 -1.80
CA GLN A 38 15.10 2.93 -0.73
C GLN A 38 13.82 2.68 0.06
N LEU A 39 12.74 2.34 -0.63
CA LEU A 39 11.46 2.01 0.02
C LEU A 39 11.62 0.78 0.92
N GLU A 40 12.24 -0.27 0.40
CA GLU A 40 12.40 -1.52 1.16
C GLU A 40 13.35 -1.37 2.34
N ARG A 41 14.31 -0.47 2.25
CA ARG A 41 15.23 -0.20 3.36
C ARG A 41 14.67 0.78 4.38
N GLY A 42 13.47 1.30 4.14
CA GLY A 42 12.83 2.21 5.06
C GLY A 42 13.39 3.62 5.04
N LEU A 43 13.99 4.03 3.94
CA LEU A 43 14.54 5.38 3.80
C LEU A 43 13.48 6.39 3.39
N THR A 44 12.39 5.93 2.82
CA THR A 44 11.26 6.76 2.42
C THR A 44 9.98 5.92 2.44
N LEU A 45 8.85 6.58 2.61
CA LEU A 45 7.54 5.92 2.52
C LEU A 45 6.97 6.00 1.09
N GLY A 46 7.50 6.90 0.29
CA GLY A 46 7.00 7.12 -1.05
C GLY A 46 5.75 7.99 -1.07
N SER A 47 5.05 7.94 -2.18
CA SER A 47 3.84 8.73 -2.41
C SER A 47 2.63 7.80 -2.58
N ILE A 48 1.45 8.39 -2.65
CA ILE A 48 0.24 7.63 -2.93
C ILE A 48 0.33 6.96 -4.30
N ASP A 49 0.88 7.67 -5.29
CA ASP A 49 1.08 7.10 -6.62
C ASP A 49 1.98 5.85 -6.56
N THR A 50 3.06 5.93 -5.79
CA THR A 50 3.94 4.78 -5.57
C THR A 50 3.18 3.62 -4.95
N LEU A 51 2.36 3.90 -3.93
CA LEU A 51 1.57 2.89 -3.26
C LEU A 51 0.63 2.18 -4.24
N ILE A 52 -0.05 2.95 -5.07
CA ILE A 52 -0.96 2.40 -6.08
C ILE A 52 -0.21 1.48 -7.03
N LYS A 53 0.94 1.91 -7.53
CA LYS A 53 1.75 1.13 -8.46
C LYS A 53 2.21 -0.19 -7.83
N LEU A 54 2.64 -0.15 -6.58
CA LEU A 54 3.08 -1.35 -5.89
C LEU A 54 1.93 -2.31 -5.59
N CYS A 55 0.78 -1.77 -5.18
CA CYS A 55 -0.40 -2.59 -4.97
C CYS A 55 -0.81 -3.32 -6.24
N ASN A 56 -0.78 -2.63 -7.36
CA ASN A 56 -1.10 -3.24 -8.65
C ASN A 56 -0.08 -4.31 -9.05
N ALA A 57 1.20 -4.04 -8.82
CA ALA A 57 2.26 -4.99 -9.15
C ALA A 57 2.16 -6.27 -8.32
N TYR A 58 1.90 -6.14 -7.03
CA TYR A 58 1.83 -7.28 -6.12
C TYR A 58 0.42 -7.86 -6.01
N LYS A 59 -0.56 -7.25 -6.67
CA LYS A 59 -1.96 -7.68 -6.66
C LYS A 59 -2.52 -7.77 -5.25
N ILE A 60 -2.26 -6.72 -4.50
CA ILE A 60 -2.74 -6.57 -3.13
C ILE A 60 -3.52 -5.27 -3.02
N THR A 61 -4.29 -5.14 -1.94
CA THR A 61 -5.04 -3.93 -1.65
C THR A 61 -4.20 -3.01 -0.75
N PRO A 62 -4.53 -1.72 -0.69
CA PRO A 62 -3.86 -0.82 0.25
C PRO A 62 -3.97 -1.30 1.70
N ASN A 63 -5.03 -2.00 2.04
CA ASN A 63 -5.22 -2.51 3.38
C ASN A 63 -4.15 -3.51 3.77
N HIS A 64 -3.66 -4.31 2.83
CA HIS A 64 -2.54 -5.22 3.07
C HIS A 64 -1.29 -4.47 3.51
N LEU A 65 -1.07 -3.28 2.96
CA LEU A 65 0.12 -2.50 3.28
C LEU A 65 -0.07 -1.60 4.49
N LEU A 66 -1.27 -1.05 4.68
CA LEU A 66 -1.50 -0.01 5.68
C LEU A 66 -2.26 -0.49 6.91
N GLY A 67 -2.91 -1.64 6.83
CA GLY A 67 -3.77 -2.10 7.93
C GLY A 67 -3.08 -2.22 9.27
N GLY A 68 -1.80 -2.64 9.27
CA GLY A 68 -1.05 -2.79 10.50
C GLY A 68 -0.59 -1.47 11.12
N PHE A 69 -0.74 -0.37 10.40
CA PHE A 69 -0.28 0.96 10.85
C PHE A 69 -1.44 1.86 11.29
N LEU A 70 -2.67 1.37 11.17
CA LEU A 70 -3.84 2.14 11.55
C LEU A 70 -4.27 1.79 12.97
N ASP A 71 -4.76 2.77 13.69
CA ASP A 71 -5.24 2.58 15.07
C ASP A 71 -6.70 2.11 15.11
N VAL A 72 -7.21 1.63 14.00
CA VAL A 72 -8.57 1.15 13.87
C VAL A 72 -8.61 -0.34 14.18
N PRO A 73 -9.51 -0.82 15.04
CA PRO A 73 -9.61 -2.25 15.30
C PRO A 73 -9.86 -3.04 14.03
N GLU A 74 -9.28 -4.22 13.93
CA GLU A 74 -9.35 -5.05 12.73
C GLU A 74 -10.78 -5.35 12.32
N GLN A 75 -11.64 -5.64 13.27
CA GLN A 75 -13.03 -5.92 12.98
C GLN A 75 -13.74 -4.71 12.39
N SER A 76 -13.24 -3.50 12.63
CA SER A 76 -13.79 -2.30 12.00
C SER A 76 -13.46 -2.21 10.54
N THR A 77 -12.31 -2.74 10.14
CA THR A 77 -11.90 -2.68 8.74
C THR A 77 -12.57 -3.75 7.91
N THR A 78 -13.06 -4.81 8.54
CA THR A 78 -13.66 -5.89 7.82
C THR A 78 -15.08 -5.58 7.41
N TYR A 79 -15.98 -5.72 8.33
CA TYR A 79 -17.35 -5.52 7.94
C TYR A 79 -17.85 -4.15 8.36
N ASN A 80 -17.15 -3.55 9.25
CA ASN A 80 -17.44 -2.19 9.63
C ASN A 80 -16.76 -1.18 8.74
N SER A 81 -16.37 -1.61 7.55
CA SER A 81 -15.92 -0.64 6.57
C SER A 81 -16.94 0.49 6.43
N ILE A 82 -18.22 0.17 6.53
CA ILE A 82 -19.26 1.20 6.51
C ILE A 82 -19.22 2.03 7.79
N ALA A 83 -19.18 1.39 8.95
CA ALA A 83 -19.16 2.13 10.21
C ALA A 83 -17.87 2.92 10.38
N GLY A 84 -16.73 2.31 10.09
CA GLY A 84 -15.45 3.01 10.11
C GLY A 84 -15.39 4.11 9.08
N TYR A 85 -15.89 3.83 7.89
CA TYR A 85 -15.95 4.79 6.81
C TYR A 85 -16.79 6.01 7.21
N ASN A 86 -17.94 5.80 7.83
CA ASN A 86 -18.81 6.89 8.22
C ASN A 86 -18.24 7.77 9.32
N LYS A 87 -17.25 7.28 10.04
CA LYS A 87 -16.56 8.07 11.06
C LYS A 87 -15.46 8.94 10.51
N LEU A 88 -15.07 8.72 9.25
CA LEU A 88 -14.07 9.54 8.60
C LEU A 88 -14.68 10.87 8.19
N ASN A 89 -13.85 11.91 8.13
CA ASN A 89 -14.33 13.18 7.58
C ASN A 89 -14.45 13.05 6.06
N SER A 90 -15.13 14.01 5.44
CA SER A 90 -15.40 13.96 4.00
C SER A 90 -14.16 13.87 3.15
N TYR A 91 -13.07 14.53 3.57
CA TYR A 91 -11.83 14.51 2.84
C TYR A 91 -11.21 13.11 2.83
N ASN A 92 -11.16 12.47 3.99
CA ASN A 92 -10.58 11.14 4.11
C ASN A 92 -11.39 10.09 3.38
N LYS A 93 -12.73 10.22 3.40
CA LYS A 93 -13.60 9.33 2.63
C LYS A 93 -13.30 9.42 1.15
N LYS A 94 -13.10 10.63 0.65
CA LYS A 94 -12.83 10.85 -0.76
C LYS A 94 -11.52 10.21 -1.18
N ILE A 95 -10.48 10.34 -0.36
CA ILE A 95 -9.19 9.72 -0.64
C ILE A 95 -9.31 8.20 -0.73
N ILE A 96 -10.01 7.60 0.23
CA ILE A 96 -10.20 6.15 0.25
C ILE A 96 -11.01 5.70 -0.96
N ASP A 97 -12.08 6.41 -1.30
CA ASP A 97 -12.90 6.08 -2.46
C ASP A 97 -12.09 6.13 -3.75
N GLU A 98 -11.24 7.13 -3.91
CA GLU A 98 -10.41 7.25 -5.10
C GLU A 98 -9.38 6.11 -5.19
N LEU A 99 -8.77 5.73 -4.07
CA LEU A 99 -7.83 4.62 -4.06
C LEU A 99 -8.51 3.32 -4.46
N ILE A 100 -9.67 3.04 -3.89
CA ILE A 100 -10.41 1.83 -4.19
C ILE A 100 -10.81 1.83 -5.67
N LYS A 101 -11.30 2.95 -6.17
CA LYS A 101 -11.72 3.07 -7.56
C LYS A 101 -10.56 2.80 -8.53
N VAL A 102 -9.40 3.38 -8.27
CA VAL A 102 -8.23 3.18 -9.11
C VAL A 102 -7.81 1.71 -9.12
N LEU A 103 -7.75 1.09 -7.95
CA LEU A 103 -7.33 -0.30 -7.84
C LEU A 103 -8.30 -1.24 -8.56
N LEU A 104 -9.60 -0.99 -8.42
CA LEU A 104 -10.60 -1.81 -9.08
C LEU A 104 -10.57 -1.65 -10.61
N SER A 105 -10.31 -0.44 -11.08
CA SER A 105 -10.28 -0.18 -12.53
C SER A 105 -9.05 -0.79 -13.22
N ASN A 106 -8.04 -1.17 -12.46
CA ASN A 106 -6.81 -1.74 -13.00
C ASN A 106 -6.74 -3.26 -12.89
N GLN A 107 -7.82 -3.90 -12.50
CA GLN A 107 -7.87 -5.36 -12.42
C GLN A 107 -8.24 -6.00 -13.74
#